data_ab5c9e9b4049bfcd47047b26ec958716
#
_entry.id   ab5c9e9b4049bfcd47047b26ec958716
#
_cell.length_a   1.000
_cell.length_b   1.000
_cell.length_c   1.000
_cell.angle_alpha   90.00
_cell.angle_beta   90.00
_cell.angle_gamma   90.00
#
_symmetry.space_group_name_H-M   'P 1'
#
loop_
_entity.id
_entity.type
_entity.pdbx_description
1 polymer ?
#
loop_
_entity_poly.entity_id
_entity_poly.type
_entity_poly.pdbx_seq_one_letter_code
_entity_poly.pdbx_strand_id
1 'polypeptide(L)'
;MTDILLIQPPFSMPDKPYISVPVLSAYLKSKGVSVAGLDLNIEFFREFLSPEHLHVCLGKTEIRLKELENSGADNVQYKINALKKLLTSVSDNKASLFKLFSSSRPSNSHAFQLLKYGLSLACFPYYPEYLDFTITTGYIRYHSQFKKFSSSHILKSIQCETIYSRLIEPIISRSIKKENPFCVGISLTFPDQVLPTFKCAQIIKSKFPDIFVVMGGAFVSTHMREIGEAEIFQYIDALILDEGEAPLNHLVSELKKSEPDLGSVPNLCYLDRGRPVHTGQHQPVIVNDLPAPDYGLFSLDRYIVNHETMALLFRISRGCYWKRCSFCRTEISFIKGHSSPDAELIFQHLKTVIEETGVSIIHFSDDAAIPEIMEHIATQIIKNKISIKWVANFRFDNRLTTDRLRLYKESGCHSIYLGLESLNPRILKLMNKGITEDLVTKNIKVIKESGIPIVAYMIVGFPTETEDEARESFNKMYEMRKNNLIKKCVYNVFEVASSSPIALSPEKYGIKSIAYDQECDLLPPSSKFEADGMSREKATALCNEFIHALDQMK
;
A
#
# COMPACT_ATOMS: atom_id res chain seq x y z
N MET A 1 12.06 3.98 -29.52
CA MET A 1 12.52 4.79 -28.35
C MET A 1 11.30 5.04 -27.50
N THR A 2 11.35 4.66 -26.25
CA THR A 2 10.25 4.86 -25.29
C THR A 2 10.35 6.27 -24.71
N ASP A 3 9.26 7.01 -24.60
CA ASP A 3 9.30 8.36 -24.03
C ASP A 3 9.57 8.29 -22.52
N ILE A 4 8.85 7.41 -21.82
CA ILE A 4 8.94 7.26 -20.36
C ILE A 4 8.94 5.80 -19.93
N LEU A 5 9.80 5.46 -18.98
CA LEU A 5 9.77 4.20 -18.25
C LEU A 5 9.13 4.44 -16.87
N LEU A 6 7.97 3.85 -16.61
CA LEU A 6 7.30 3.91 -15.32
C LEU A 6 7.77 2.76 -14.41
N ILE A 7 8.22 3.09 -13.21
CA ILE A 7 8.74 2.10 -12.23
C ILE A 7 7.83 2.01 -11.02
N GLN A 8 7.41 0.78 -10.70
CA GLN A 8 6.85 0.41 -9.40
C GLN A 8 7.99 -0.02 -8.48
N PRO A 9 8.33 0.76 -7.44
CA PRO A 9 9.46 0.44 -6.57
C PRO A 9 9.09 -0.63 -5.54
N PRO A 10 10.07 -1.37 -4.97
CA PRO A 10 9.84 -2.20 -3.79
C PRO A 10 9.76 -1.33 -2.51
N PHE A 11 9.15 -1.72 -1.39
CA PHE A 11 8.65 -3.05 -1.12
C PHE A 11 7.13 -3.03 -0.99
N SER A 12 6.48 -3.94 -1.69
CA SER A 12 5.06 -4.24 -1.52
C SER A 12 4.85 -5.76 -1.65
N MET A 13 3.66 -6.25 -1.33
CA MET A 13 3.38 -7.69 -1.50
C MET A 13 3.54 -8.08 -2.98
N PRO A 14 4.30 -9.15 -3.28
CA PRO A 14 4.55 -9.58 -4.65
C PRO A 14 3.42 -10.47 -5.20
N ASP A 15 2.18 -10.20 -4.80
CA ASP A 15 0.98 -10.97 -5.18
C ASP A 15 0.23 -10.38 -6.37
N LYS A 16 0.46 -9.12 -6.69
CA LYS A 16 -0.18 -8.40 -7.79
C LYS A 16 0.52 -7.07 -8.08
N PRO A 17 0.37 -6.50 -9.28
CA PRO A 17 0.81 -5.13 -9.56
C PRO A 17 -0.03 -4.11 -8.78
N TYR A 18 0.58 -2.99 -8.40
CA TYR A 18 -0.15 -1.88 -7.81
C TYR A 18 -0.78 -1.00 -8.91
N ILE A 19 -1.97 -0.46 -8.65
CA ILE A 19 -2.81 0.20 -9.66
C ILE A 19 -2.22 1.51 -10.23
N SER A 20 -1.33 2.20 -9.53
CA SER A 20 -0.85 3.54 -9.92
C SER A 20 -0.17 3.55 -11.30
N VAL A 21 0.74 2.63 -11.55
CA VAL A 21 1.46 2.55 -12.83
C VAL A 21 0.53 2.14 -13.98
N PRO A 22 -0.35 1.13 -13.87
CA PRO A 22 -1.38 0.84 -14.85
C PRO A 22 -2.27 2.02 -15.24
N VAL A 23 -2.70 2.84 -14.27
CA VAL A 23 -3.54 4.03 -14.53
C VAL A 23 -2.75 5.09 -15.29
N LEU A 24 -1.55 5.42 -14.83
CA LEU A 24 -0.69 6.40 -15.50
C LEU A 24 -0.32 5.95 -16.93
N SER A 25 0.01 4.67 -17.13
CA SER A 25 0.32 4.10 -18.44
C SER A 25 -0.86 4.28 -19.40
N ALA A 26 -2.05 3.89 -18.97
CA ALA A 26 -3.24 4.01 -19.80
C ALA A 26 -3.51 5.45 -20.23
N TYR A 27 -3.42 6.40 -19.28
CA TYR A 27 -3.64 7.81 -19.58
C TYR A 27 -2.59 8.37 -20.55
N LEU A 28 -1.31 8.14 -20.27
CA LEU A 28 -0.21 8.62 -21.13
C LEU A 28 -0.30 8.04 -22.54
N LYS A 29 -0.58 6.74 -22.68
CA LYS A 29 -0.81 6.10 -23.99
C LYS A 29 -1.99 6.71 -24.74
N SER A 30 -3.08 7.07 -24.05
CA SER A 30 -4.23 7.75 -24.65
C SER A 30 -3.90 9.16 -25.18
N LYS A 31 -2.80 9.75 -24.71
CA LYS A 31 -2.25 11.04 -25.18
C LYS A 31 -1.11 10.90 -26.18
N GLY A 32 -0.84 9.67 -26.66
CA GLY A 32 0.18 9.41 -27.66
C GLY A 32 1.61 9.31 -27.12
N VAL A 33 1.78 9.20 -25.81
CA VAL A 33 3.08 8.99 -25.16
C VAL A 33 3.47 7.52 -25.23
N SER A 34 4.71 7.22 -25.64
CA SER A 34 5.27 5.86 -25.63
C SER A 34 5.72 5.49 -24.21
N VAL A 35 5.06 4.49 -23.62
CA VAL A 35 5.26 4.10 -22.20
C VAL A 35 5.75 2.66 -22.11
N ALA A 36 6.82 2.46 -21.34
CA ALA A 36 7.24 1.15 -20.83
C ALA A 36 7.02 1.07 -19.33
N GLY A 37 6.93 -0.15 -18.78
CA GLY A 37 6.77 -0.39 -17.35
C GLY A 37 7.80 -1.34 -16.80
N LEU A 38 8.22 -1.07 -15.57
CA LEU A 38 9.07 -1.96 -14.76
C LEU A 38 8.45 -2.11 -13.36
N ASP A 39 7.91 -3.29 -13.06
CA ASP A 39 7.63 -3.64 -11.68
C ASP A 39 8.93 -4.11 -11.00
N LEU A 40 9.70 -3.15 -10.47
CA LEU A 40 10.97 -3.44 -9.80
C LEU A 40 10.74 -4.22 -8.50
N ASN A 41 9.55 -4.14 -7.92
CA ASN A 41 9.17 -4.91 -6.74
C ASN A 41 9.16 -6.41 -7.04
N ILE A 42 8.45 -6.84 -8.09
CA ILE A 42 8.39 -8.25 -8.44
C ILE A 42 9.74 -8.77 -8.95
N GLU A 43 10.47 -7.98 -9.73
CA GLU A 43 11.79 -8.35 -10.23
C GLU A 43 12.78 -8.57 -9.06
N PHE A 44 12.78 -7.66 -8.06
CA PHE A 44 13.59 -7.82 -6.86
C PHE A 44 13.27 -9.13 -6.12
N PHE A 45 12.00 -9.42 -5.83
CA PHE A 45 11.65 -10.63 -5.09
C PHE A 45 11.97 -11.91 -5.86
N ARG A 46 11.87 -11.90 -7.18
CA ARG A 46 12.26 -13.03 -8.03
C ARG A 46 13.75 -13.34 -7.94
N GLU A 47 14.60 -12.32 -7.97
CA GLU A 47 16.05 -12.48 -7.81
C GLU A 47 16.41 -12.85 -6.37
N PHE A 48 15.84 -12.14 -5.39
CA PHE A 48 16.13 -12.32 -3.96
C PHE A 48 15.67 -13.67 -3.42
N LEU A 49 14.64 -14.25 -3.98
CA LEU A 49 14.09 -15.57 -3.62
C LEU A 49 14.32 -16.60 -4.74
N SER A 50 15.28 -16.35 -5.63
CA SER A 50 15.66 -17.33 -6.64
C SER A 50 16.22 -18.60 -5.99
N PRO A 51 16.04 -19.78 -6.61
CA PRO A 51 16.61 -21.02 -6.11
C PRO A 51 18.13 -20.93 -5.84
N GLU A 52 18.85 -20.24 -6.71
CA GLU A 52 20.30 -20.03 -6.62
C GLU A 52 20.66 -19.19 -5.39
N HIS A 53 19.96 -18.07 -5.18
CA HIS A 53 20.22 -17.19 -4.03
C HIS A 53 19.82 -17.88 -2.71
N LEU A 54 18.65 -18.52 -2.67
CA LEU A 54 18.18 -19.25 -1.49
C LEU A 54 19.11 -20.41 -1.12
N HIS A 55 19.72 -21.09 -2.11
CA HIS A 55 20.69 -22.15 -1.85
C HIS A 55 21.95 -21.61 -1.16
N VAL A 56 22.47 -20.47 -1.63
CA VAL A 56 23.61 -19.79 -0.99
C VAL A 56 23.26 -19.35 0.43
N CYS A 57 22.06 -18.78 0.63
CA CYS A 57 21.60 -18.35 1.95
C CYS A 57 21.44 -19.52 2.92
N LEU A 58 20.93 -20.66 2.44
CA LEU A 58 20.79 -21.89 3.23
C LEU A 58 22.15 -22.34 3.77
N GLY A 59 23.17 -22.46 2.90
CA GLY A 59 24.53 -22.85 3.32
C GLY A 59 25.13 -21.87 4.34
N LYS A 60 25.01 -20.58 4.14
CA LYS A 60 25.47 -19.56 5.11
C LYS A 60 24.74 -19.68 6.45
N THR A 61 23.43 -19.94 6.43
CA THR A 61 22.62 -20.09 7.64
C THR A 61 23.03 -21.34 8.43
N GLU A 62 23.31 -22.46 7.76
CA GLU A 62 23.80 -23.68 8.37
C GLU A 62 25.21 -23.49 9.01
N ILE A 63 26.10 -22.78 8.33
CA ILE A 63 27.41 -22.42 8.89
C ILE A 63 27.23 -21.58 10.15
N ARG A 64 26.39 -20.56 10.09
CA ARG A 64 26.13 -19.66 11.22
C ARG A 64 25.52 -20.39 12.41
N LEU A 65 24.64 -21.35 12.18
CA LEU A 65 24.08 -22.18 13.24
C LEU A 65 25.18 -22.95 13.97
N LYS A 66 26.08 -23.59 13.23
CA LYS A 66 27.24 -24.33 13.82
C LYS A 66 28.17 -23.42 14.62
N GLU A 67 28.46 -22.22 14.12
CA GLU A 67 29.23 -21.22 14.86
C GLU A 67 28.59 -20.85 16.20
N LEU A 68 27.29 -20.61 16.20
CA LEU A 68 26.55 -20.27 17.43
C LEU A 68 26.48 -21.43 18.41
N GLU A 69 26.30 -22.66 17.94
CA GLU A 69 26.34 -23.88 18.78
C GLU A 69 27.70 -24.08 19.43
N ASN A 70 28.79 -23.76 18.71
CA ASN A 70 30.16 -23.89 19.21
C ASN A 70 30.61 -22.71 20.08
N SER A 71 29.89 -21.59 20.09
CA SER A 71 30.29 -20.37 20.83
C SER A 71 30.20 -20.50 22.34
N GLY A 72 29.38 -21.43 22.85
CA GLY A 72 29.14 -21.62 24.30
C GLY A 72 28.57 -20.43 25.03
N ALA A 73 28.07 -19.41 24.35
CA ALA A 73 27.57 -18.20 24.99
C ALA A 73 26.13 -18.39 25.49
N ASP A 74 25.88 -18.07 26.76
CA ASP A 74 24.60 -18.31 27.45
C ASP A 74 23.40 -17.57 26.84
N ASN A 75 23.63 -16.48 26.09
CA ASN A 75 22.55 -15.62 25.56
C ASN A 75 22.14 -15.92 24.11
N VAL A 76 22.67 -17.00 23.48
CA VAL A 76 22.38 -17.31 22.07
C VAL A 76 21.38 -18.47 21.86
N GLN A 77 20.96 -19.14 22.93
CA GLN A 77 20.10 -20.33 22.83
C GLN A 77 18.77 -20.05 22.10
N TYR A 78 18.18 -18.86 22.31
CA TYR A 78 16.95 -18.50 21.58
C TYR A 78 17.21 -18.33 20.06
N LYS A 79 18.39 -17.81 19.67
CA LYS A 79 18.79 -17.66 18.27
C LYS A 79 19.01 -19.04 17.63
N ILE A 80 19.67 -19.94 18.33
CA ILE A 80 19.89 -21.33 17.89
C ILE A 80 18.53 -22.01 17.64
N ASN A 81 17.60 -21.90 18.59
CA ASN A 81 16.27 -22.50 18.46
C ASN A 81 15.48 -21.90 17.28
N ALA A 82 15.54 -20.57 17.10
CA ALA A 82 14.88 -19.90 15.98
C ALA A 82 15.46 -20.34 14.62
N LEU A 83 16.78 -20.46 14.51
CA LEU A 83 17.45 -20.94 13.30
C LEU A 83 17.13 -22.41 12.99
N LYS A 84 17.16 -23.29 14.00
CA LYS A 84 16.75 -24.68 13.82
C LYS A 84 15.33 -24.78 13.30
N LYS A 85 14.40 -24.01 13.87
CA LYS A 85 13.01 -23.97 13.42
C LYS A 85 12.89 -23.48 11.98
N LEU A 86 13.63 -22.42 11.62
CA LEU A 86 13.67 -21.90 10.24
C LEU A 86 14.20 -22.96 9.27
N LEU A 87 15.35 -23.57 9.56
CA LEU A 87 15.97 -24.58 8.71
C LEU A 87 15.07 -25.81 8.53
N THR A 88 14.41 -26.27 9.59
CA THR A 88 13.40 -27.33 9.49
C THR A 88 12.26 -26.94 8.57
N SER A 89 11.66 -25.75 8.79
CA SER A 89 10.56 -25.25 7.95
C SER A 89 10.97 -25.11 6.48
N VAL A 90 12.19 -24.66 6.21
CA VAL A 90 12.75 -24.54 4.84
C VAL A 90 12.98 -25.93 4.25
N SER A 91 13.56 -26.86 5.01
CA SER A 91 13.81 -28.24 4.56
C SER A 91 12.52 -28.95 4.16
N ASP A 92 11.49 -28.88 5.01
CA ASP A 92 10.20 -29.49 4.78
C ASP A 92 9.47 -28.94 3.56
N ASN A 93 9.76 -27.68 3.18
CA ASN A 93 9.11 -26.97 2.09
C ASN A 93 10.03 -26.63 0.92
N LYS A 94 11.27 -27.14 0.87
CA LYS A 94 12.30 -26.74 -0.08
C LYS A 94 11.86 -26.80 -1.53
N ALA A 95 11.24 -27.89 -1.95
CA ALA A 95 10.80 -28.06 -3.34
C ALA A 95 9.73 -27.04 -3.74
N SER A 96 8.78 -26.74 -2.84
CA SER A 96 7.74 -25.74 -3.07
C SER A 96 8.26 -24.31 -2.99
N LEU A 97 9.18 -24.04 -2.06
CA LEU A 97 9.83 -22.74 -1.93
C LEU A 97 10.60 -22.37 -3.20
N PHE A 98 11.37 -23.31 -3.76
CA PHE A 98 12.14 -23.11 -4.99
C PHE A 98 11.26 -22.95 -6.24
N LYS A 99 9.98 -23.29 -6.14
CA LYS A 99 8.99 -23.10 -7.20
C LYS A 99 8.07 -21.88 -6.99
N LEU A 100 8.34 -21.06 -5.96
CA LEU A 100 7.43 -19.97 -5.58
C LEU A 100 7.09 -19.02 -6.75
N PHE A 101 8.05 -18.77 -7.64
CA PHE A 101 7.89 -17.91 -8.82
C PHE A 101 7.89 -18.70 -10.15
N SER A 102 7.66 -20.00 -10.11
CA SER A 102 7.59 -20.83 -11.33
C SER A 102 6.15 -20.96 -11.83
N SER A 103 5.98 -21.49 -13.03
CA SER A 103 4.67 -21.81 -13.58
C SER A 103 3.90 -22.89 -12.79
N SER A 104 4.62 -23.75 -12.07
CA SER A 104 4.07 -24.78 -11.17
C SER A 104 4.05 -24.35 -9.69
N ARG A 105 3.74 -23.07 -9.47
CA ARG A 105 3.72 -22.47 -8.12
C ARG A 105 2.66 -23.11 -7.20
N PRO A 106 2.88 -23.07 -5.87
CA PRO A 106 1.95 -23.64 -4.89
C PRO A 106 0.63 -22.83 -4.80
N SER A 107 -0.36 -23.41 -4.12
CA SER A 107 -1.62 -22.69 -3.84
C SER A 107 -1.38 -21.39 -3.08
N ASN A 108 -2.24 -20.39 -3.23
CA ASN A 108 -2.04 -19.07 -2.65
C ASN A 108 -1.84 -19.05 -1.13
N SER A 109 -2.62 -19.82 -0.38
CA SER A 109 -2.47 -19.90 1.08
C SER A 109 -1.08 -20.40 1.47
N HIS A 110 -0.53 -21.32 0.69
CA HIS A 110 0.82 -21.86 0.90
C HIS A 110 1.90 -20.90 0.35
N ALA A 111 1.63 -20.18 -0.74
CA ALA A 111 2.57 -19.22 -1.31
C ALA A 111 2.98 -18.11 -0.33
N PHE A 112 2.04 -17.55 0.43
CA PHE A 112 2.34 -16.55 1.45
C PHE A 112 3.16 -17.11 2.61
N GLN A 113 2.94 -18.35 3.00
CA GLN A 113 3.76 -19.01 4.03
C GLN A 113 5.18 -19.25 3.52
N LEU A 114 5.33 -19.71 2.28
CA LEU A 114 6.62 -19.91 1.63
C LEU A 114 7.36 -18.59 1.44
N LEU A 115 6.66 -17.52 1.08
CA LEU A 115 7.24 -16.17 1.00
C LEU A 115 7.86 -15.77 2.34
N LYS A 116 7.17 -16.02 3.46
CA LYS A 116 7.70 -15.76 4.81
C LYS A 116 8.95 -16.56 5.10
N TYR A 117 8.98 -17.85 4.81
CA TYR A 117 10.16 -18.70 5.00
C TYR A 117 11.32 -18.26 4.11
N GLY A 118 11.03 -17.98 2.83
CA GLY A 118 12.01 -17.50 1.86
C GLY A 118 12.66 -16.20 2.28
N LEU A 119 11.86 -15.20 2.70
CA LEU A 119 12.37 -13.92 3.17
C LEU A 119 13.21 -14.09 4.45
N SER A 120 12.74 -14.88 5.42
CA SER A 120 13.50 -15.14 6.64
C SER A 120 14.84 -15.79 6.34
N LEU A 121 14.90 -16.75 5.41
CA LEU A 121 16.13 -17.38 4.97
C LEU A 121 17.04 -16.41 4.20
N ALA A 122 16.47 -15.66 3.25
CA ALA A 122 17.24 -14.77 2.38
C ALA A 122 17.81 -13.56 3.14
N CYS A 123 17.12 -13.08 4.19
CA CYS A 123 17.58 -11.95 5.00
C CYS A 123 18.64 -12.35 6.04
N PHE A 124 18.55 -13.56 6.57
CA PHE A 124 19.36 -13.98 7.71
C PHE A 124 20.88 -13.80 7.52
N PRO A 125 21.51 -14.15 6.37
CA PRO A 125 22.94 -13.95 6.16
C PRO A 125 23.41 -12.50 6.20
N TYR A 126 22.49 -11.55 6.09
CA TYR A 126 22.73 -10.10 6.05
C TYR A 126 22.31 -9.38 7.33
N TYR A 127 21.80 -10.14 8.34
CA TYR A 127 21.46 -9.58 9.64
C TYR A 127 22.75 -9.38 10.49
N PRO A 128 22.91 -8.25 11.20
CA PRO A 128 21.97 -7.15 11.44
C PRO A 128 22.06 -6.02 10.39
N GLU A 129 22.80 -6.20 9.32
CA GLU A 129 23.35 -5.09 8.57
C GLU A 129 22.33 -4.35 7.70
N TYR A 130 21.23 -4.91 7.15
CA TYR A 130 20.50 -4.05 6.21
C TYR A 130 19.16 -4.55 5.65
N LEU A 131 18.73 -5.77 5.93
CA LEU A 131 17.42 -6.24 5.45
C LEU A 131 16.70 -7.04 6.53
N ASP A 132 15.64 -6.47 7.06
CA ASP A 132 14.69 -7.20 7.87
C ASP A 132 13.26 -6.90 7.37
N PHE A 133 12.48 -7.97 7.22
CA PHE A 133 11.12 -7.88 6.74
C PHE A 133 10.15 -8.53 7.71
N THR A 134 9.10 -7.81 8.05
CA THR A 134 7.92 -8.41 8.70
C THR A 134 6.81 -8.54 7.69
N ILE A 135 6.29 -9.75 7.53
CA ILE A 135 5.09 -10.01 6.72
C ILE A 135 3.90 -10.08 7.65
N THR A 136 2.95 -9.20 7.41
CA THR A 136 1.64 -9.24 8.02
C THR A 136 0.59 -9.65 6.98
N THR A 137 -0.64 -9.84 7.40
CA THR A 137 -1.73 -10.19 6.48
C THR A 137 -1.98 -9.01 5.52
N GLY A 138 -1.37 -9.06 4.33
CA GLY A 138 -1.62 -8.13 3.24
C GLY A 138 -0.53 -7.10 2.95
N TYR A 139 0.54 -7.02 3.75
CA TYR A 139 1.67 -6.13 3.43
C TYR A 139 3.01 -6.63 3.98
N ILE A 140 4.09 -6.18 3.34
CA ILE A 140 5.47 -6.35 3.78
C ILE A 140 5.91 -5.05 4.42
N ARG A 141 6.48 -5.13 5.62
CA ARG A 141 7.14 -4.02 6.29
C ARG A 141 8.64 -4.21 6.21
N TYR A 142 9.31 -3.22 5.65
CA TYR A 142 10.76 -3.15 5.60
C TYR A 142 11.31 -2.41 6.82
N HIS A 143 12.17 -3.05 7.57
CA HIS A 143 12.87 -2.48 8.72
C HIS A 143 14.26 -2.02 8.31
N SER A 144 14.63 -0.81 8.71
CA SER A 144 15.93 -0.20 8.46
C SER A 144 16.35 0.62 9.67
N GLN A 145 17.66 0.76 9.87
CA GLN A 145 18.22 1.71 10.84
C GLN A 145 18.00 3.18 10.41
N PHE A 146 17.70 3.41 9.13
CA PHE A 146 17.44 4.74 8.60
C PHE A 146 15.96 5.10 8.70
N LYS A 147 15.68 6.35 9.12
CA LYS A 147 14.32 6.87 9.24
C LYS A 147 13.76 7.24 7.87
N LYS A 148 12.64 6.67 7.50
CA LYS A 148 11.97 6.84 6.20
C LYS A 148 11.39 8.24 5.98
N PHE A 149 11.17 8.98 7.04
CA PHE A 149 10.62 10.34 7.02
C PHE A 149 11.68 11.41 7.26
N SER A 150 12.95 11.09 7.06
CA SER A 150 14.08 12.01 7.24
C SER A 150 14.92 12.09 5.98
N SER A 151 14.98 13.26 5.35
CA SER A 151 15.79 13.52 4.15
C SER A 151 17.25 13.18 4.39
N SER A 152 17.82 13.58 5.53
CA SER A 152 19.21 13.27 5.88
C SER A 152 19.47 11.77 6.04
N HIS A 153 18.52 11.00 6.61
CA HIS A 153 18.64 9.55 6.71
C HIS A 153 18.46 8.85 5.35
N ILE A 154 17.59 9.38 4.48
CA ILE A 154 17.46 8.92 3.10
C ILE A 154 18.79 9.09 2.39
N LEU A 155 19.41 10.29 2.43
CA LEU A 155 20.69 10.58 1.82
C LEU A 155 21.82 9.68 2.35
N LYS A 156 21.86 9.42 3.65
CA LYS A 156 22.82 8.47 4.25
C LYS A 156 22.57 7.04 3.75
N SER A 157 21.32 6.61 3.65
CA SER A 157 20.97 5.23 3.27
C SER A 157 21.38 4.89 1.85
N ILE A 158 21.26 5.84 0.92
CA ILE A 158 21.61 5.62 -0.50
C ILE A 158 23.14 5.50 -0.74
N GLN A 159 23.96 6.00 0.19
CA GLN A 159 25.42 5.80 0.14
C GLN A 159 25.83 4.37 0.54
N CYS A 160 24.95 3.64 1.24
CA CYS A 160 25.24 2.29 1.66
C CYS A 160 25.06 1.31 0.50
N GLU A 161 26.06 0.44 0.30
CA GLU A 161 25.89 -0.71 -0.57
C GLU A 161 25.20 -1.84 0.21
N THR A 162 24.12 -2.36 -0.34
CA THR A 162 23.31 -3.42 0.26
C THR A 162 23.06 -4.55 -0.74
N ILE A 163 22.63 -5.71 -0.25
CA ILE A 163 22.18 -6.79 -1.16
C ILE A 163 21.06 -6.29 -2.08
N TYR A 164 20.19 -5.41 -1.57
CA TYR A 164 19.15 -4.79 -2.36
C TYR A 164 19.75 -4.01 -3.57
N SER A 165 20.72 -3.11 -3.32
CA SER A 165 21.32 -2.31 -4.40
C SER A 165 22.00 -3.19 -5.46
N ARG A 166 22.69 -4.26 -5.03
CA ARG A 166 23.34 -5.20 -5.94
C ARG A 166 22.36 -5.95 -6.84
N LEU A 167 21.18 -6.30 -6.32
CA LEU A 167 20.17 -7.03 -7.09
C LEU A 167 19.42 -6.13 -8.07
N ILE A 168 19.06 -4.89 -7.65
CA ILE A 168 18.26 -4.02 -8.51
C ILE A 168 19.05 -3.31 -9.61
N GLU A 169 20.33 -3.05 -9.38
CA GLU A 169 21.19 -2.32 -10.33
C GLU A 169 21.25 -2.98 -11.72
N PRO A 170 21.51 -4.30 -11.87
CA PRO A 170 21.48 -4.94 -13.18
C PRO A 170 20.08 -4.96 -13.80
N ILE A 171 19.01 -5.05 -13.00
CA ILE A 171 17.62 -5.03 -13.47
C ILE A 171 17.30 -3.67 -14.09
N ILE A 172 17.58 -2.58 -13.35
CA ILE A 172 17.39 -1.20 -13.81
C ILE A 172 18.19 -0.93 -15.08
N SER A 173 19.49 -1.29 -15.05
CA SER A 173 20.39 -1.04 -16.17
C SER A 173 19.94 -1.76 -17.45
N ARG A 174 19.48 -3.01 -17.33
CA ARG A 174 18.94 -3.79 -18.45
C ARG A 174 17.67 -3.16 -19.00
N SER A 175 16.75 -2.75 -18.14
CA SER A 175 15.48 -2.15 -18.52
C SER A 175 15.69 -0.81 -19.23
N ILE A 176 16.53 0.07 -18.69
CA ILE A 176 16.85 1.36 -19.31
C ILE A 176 17.52 1.18 -20.67
N LYS A 177 18.52 0.29 -20.78
CA LYS A 177 19.19 0.01 -22.07
C LYS A 177 18.25 -0.56 -23.13
N LYS A 178 17.28 -1.39 -22.71
CA LYS A 178 16.29 -1.98 -23.60
C LYS A 178 15.29 -0.94 -24.12
N GLU A 179 14.72 -0.16 -23.21
CA GLU A 179 13.63 0.78 -23.52
C GLU A 179 14.16 2.13 -24.05
N ASN A 180 15.38 2.51 -23.68
CA ASN A 180 16.04 3.76 -24.01
C ASN A 180 15.14 5.00 -23.78
N PRO A 181 14.59 5.21 -22.57
CA PRO A 181 13.71 6.32 -22.26
C PRO A 181 14.52 7.59 -21.99
N PHE A 182 13.97 8.77 -22.29
CA PHE A 182 14.54 10.03 -21.82
C PHE A 182 14.02 10.46 -20.44
N CYS A 183 12.92 9.86 -19.99
CA CYS A 183 12.30 10.11 -18.68
C CYS A 183 12.03 8.81 -17.93
N VAL A 184 12.26 8.81 -16.62
CA VAL A 184 11.86 7.72 -15.71
C VAL A 184 10.92 8.29 -14.66
N GLY A 185 9.71 7.72 -14.58
CA GLY A 185 8.72 8.05 -13.56
C GLY A 185 8.65 6.96 -12.48
N ILE A 186 8.85 7.32 -11.20
CA ILE A 186 8.81 6.37 -10.08
C ILE A 186 7.59 6.63 -9.21
N SER A 187 6.75 5.61 -9.00
CA SER A 187 5.52 5.71 -8.22
C SER A 187 5.75 5.34 -6.76
N LEU A 188 6.13 6.29 -5.92
CA LEU A 188 6.33 6.11 -4.47
C LEU A 188 5.01 6.23 -3.71
N THR A 189 4.47 5.10 -3.28
CA THR A 189 3.14 5.02 -2.66
C THR A 189 3.19 4.80 -1.15
N PHE A 190 4.08 3.93 -0.67
CA PHE A 190 4.12 3.46 0.72
C PHE A 190 5.41 3.85 1.44
N PRO A 191 5.37 4.07 2.77
CA PRO A 191 6.57 4.41 3.55
C PRO A 191 7.71 3.38 3.41
N ASP A 192 7.38 2.10 3.26
CA ASP A 192 8.39 1.04 3.13
C ASP A 192 9.13 1.06 1.78
N GLN A 193 8.63 1.83 0.82
CA GLN A 193 9.25 2.04 -0.49
C GLN A 193 10.25 3.20 -0.53
N VAL A 194 10.29 4.07 0.49
CA VAL A 194 11.07 5.32 0.46
C VAL A 194 12.55 5.07 0.20
N LEU A 195 13.21 4.37 1.12
CA LEU A 195 14.65 4.12 1.01
C LEU A 195 15.03 3.38 -0.29
N PRO A 196 14.33 2.30 -0.68
CA PRO A 196 14.63 1.62 -1.94
C PRO A 196 14.34 2.48 -3.17
N THR A 197 13.34 3.35 -3.14
CA THR A 197 13.04 4.26 -4.25
C THR A 197 14.17 5.26 -4.49
N PHE A 198 14.67 5.89 -3.43
CA PHE A 198 15.80 6.81 -3.57
C PHE A 198 17.09 6.10 -3.97
N LYS A 199 17.32 4.87 -3.53
CA LYS A 199 18.44 4.05 -4.03
C LYS A 199 18.29 3.73 -5.52
N CYS A 200 17.07 3.44 -5.99
CA CYS A 200 16.78 3.27 -7.40
C CYS A 200 17.12 4.54 -8.20
N ALA A 201 16.64 5.70 -7.75
CA ALA A 201 16.93 7.00 -8.36
C ALA A 201 18.44 7.30 -8.40
N GLN A 202 19.16 7.06 -7.30
CA GLN A 202 20.62 7.21 -7.22
C GLN A 202 21.33 6.33 -8.26
N ILE A 203 20.95 5.06 -8.41
CA ILE A 203 21.51 4.16 -9.41
C ILE A 203 21.28 4.70 -10.82
N ILE A 204 20.07 5.20 -11.11
CA ILE A 204 19.72 5.76 -12.42
C ILE A 204 20.59 6.98 -12.71
N LYS A 205 20.61 7.96 -11.83
CA LYS A 205 21.39 9.21 -12.03
C LYS A 205 22.89 8.95 -12.11
N SER A 206 23.42 7.97 -11.40
CA SER A 206 24.84 7.62 -11.46
C SER A 206 25.26 6.96 -12.77
N LYS A 207 24.40 6.15 -13.39
CA LYS A 207 24.70 5.37 -14.60
C LYS A 207 24.17 5.97 -15.88
N PHE A 208 23.11 6.76 -15.78
CA PHE A 208 22.39 7.37 -16.89
C PHE A 208 22.04 8.83 -16.53
N PRO A 209 23.04 9.71 -16.38
CA PRO A 209 22.87 11.07 -15.84
C PRO A 209 21.93 11.94 -16.67
N ASP A 210 21.80 11.67 -17.97
CA ASP A 210 20.97 12.45 -18.89
C ASP A 210 19.47 12.09 -18.79
N ILE A 211 19.11 11.01 -18.10
CA ILE A 211 17.71 10.62 -17.90
C ILE A 211 17.08 11.54 -16.86
N PHE A 212 15.94 12.14 -17.23
CA PHE A 212 15.11 12.90 -16.29
C PHE A 212 14.36 11.95 -15.34
N VAL A 213 14.59 12.07 -14.05
CA VAL A 213 13.96 11.24 -13.02
C VAL A 213 12.88 12.04 -12.29
N VAL A 214 11.63 11.65 -12.47
CA VAL A 214 10.49 12.25 -11.76
C VAL A 214 9.86 11.24 -10.80
N MET A 215 9.50 11.71 -9.61
CA MET A 215 8.91 10.88 -8.57
C MET A 215 7.53 11.43 -8.20
N GLY A 216 6.55 10.54 -8.05
CA GLY A 216 5.18 10.90 -7.64
C GLY A 216 4.55 9.79 -6.81
N GLY A 217 3.26 9.93 -6.53
CA GLY A 217 2.48 8.95 -5.78
C GLY A 217 2.04 9.43 -4.40
N ALA A 218 1.29 8.58 -3.69
CA ALA A 218 0.62 8.98 -2.45
C ALA A 218 1.59 9.41 -1.34
N PHE A 219 2.75 8.76 -1.22
CA PHE A 219 3.76 9.17 -0.23
C PHE A 219 4.32 10.56 -0.55
N VAL A 220 4.66 10.82 -1.80
CA VAL A 220 5.18 12.12 -2.25
C VAL A 220 4.17 13.22 -1.94
N SER A 221 2.93 13.05 -2.36
CA SER A 221 1.86 14.03 -2.15
C SER A 221 1.52 14.27 -0.68
N THR A 222 1.72 13.27 0.17
CA THR A 222 1.32 13.32 1.57
C THR A 222 2.44 13.80 2.50
N HIS A 223 3.68 13.41 2.22
CA HIS A 223 4.80 13.58 3.14
C HIS A 223 5.92 14.47 2.61
N MET A 224 5.99 14.70 1.30
CA MET A 224 7.06 15.50 0.68
C MET A 224 6.57 16.83 0.11
N ARG A 225 5.33 17.21 0.39
CA ARG A 225 4.72 18.45 -0.12
C ARG A 225 5.49 19.72 0.30
N GLU A 226 6.04 19.74 1.48
CA GLU A 226 6.77 20.88 2.05
C GLU A 226 8.28 20.62 2.12
N ILE A 227 8.79 19.77 1.20
CA ILE A 227 10.21 19.44 1.19
C ILE A 227 11.05 20.68 0.99
N GLY A 228 11.91 20.98 1.97
CA GLY A 228 12.87 22.09 1.92
C GLY A 228 14.30 21.68 1.61
N GLU A 229 14.59 20.37 1.65
CA GLU A 229 15.93 19.82 1.53
C GLU A 229 16.34 19.71 0.06
N ALA A 230 17.16 20.68 -0.40
CA ALA A 230 17.63 20.75 -1.80
C ALA A 230 18.52 19.57 -2.20
N GLU A 231 19.25 18.96 -1.25
CA GLU A 231 20.20 17.87 -1.54
C GLU A 231 19.50 16.61 -2.10
N ILE A 232 18.23 16.41 -1.79
CA ILE A 232 17.46 15.28 -2.31
C ILE A 232 17.32 15.31 -3.83
N PHE A 233 17.34 16.52 -4.41
CA PHE A 233 17.25 16.75 -5.85
C PHE A 233 18.56 16.44 -6.62
N GLN A 234 19.61 15.98 -5.94
CA GLN A 234 20.77 15.40 -6.61
C GLN A 234 20.45 14.05 -7.29
N TYR A 235 19.39 13.38 -6.87
CA TYR A 235 19.01 12.04 -7.34
C TYR A 235 17.68 12.01 -8.07
N ILE A 236 16.90 13.07 -7.99
CA ILE A 236 15.63 13.26 -8.70
C ILE A 236 15.61 14.64 -9.31
N ASP A 237 15.00 14.79 -10.47
CA ASP A 237 14.89 16.11 -11.12
C ASP A 237 13.61 16.83 -10.71
N ALA A 238 12.54 16.09 -10.39
CA ALA A 238 11.28 16.68 -9.96
C ALA A 238 10.40 15.71 -9.15
N LEU A 239 9.46 16.29 -8.38
CA LEU A 239 8.35 15.61 -7.74
C LEU A 239 7.04 16.06 -8.40
N ILE A 240 6.12 15.12 -8.63
CA ILE A 240 4.73 15.44 -9.00
C ILE A 240 3.85 15.19 -7.78
N LEU A 241 3.14 16.23 -7.36
CA LEU A 241 2.20 16.22 -6.25
C LEU A 241 0.78 15.90 -6.76
N ASP A 242 -0.01 15.25 -5.89
CA ASP A 242 -1.41 14.93 -6.16
C ASP A 242 -1.61 13.94 -7.33
N GLU A 243 -2.57 14.19 -8.23
CA GLU A 243 -2.82 13.32 -9.38
C GLU A 243 -1.76 13.55 -10.46
N GLY A 244 -1.18 12.45 -10.93
CA GLY A 244 -0.03 12.48 -11.82
C GLY A 244 -0.37 12.50 -13.31
N GLU A 245 -1.61 12.23 -13.72
CA GLU A 245 -1.95 11.97 -15.12
C GLU A 245 -1.65 13.16 -16.03
N ALA A 246 -2.27 14.31 -15.80
CA ALA A 246 -2.07 15.50 -16.62
C ALA A 246 -0.69 16.12 -16.40
N PRO A 247 -0.19 16.28 -15.16
CA PRO A 247 1.15 16.79 -14.92
C PRO A 247 2.25 15.98 -15.60
N LEU A 248 2.20 14.65 -15.52
CA LEU A 248 3.21 13.80 -16.12
C LEU A 248 3.17 13.85 -17.65
N ASN A 249 1.96 13.90 -18.25
CA ASN A 249 1.81 14.11 -19.69
C ASN A 249 2.40 15.46 -20.14
N HIS A 250 2.14 16.52 -19.38
CA HIS A 250 2.70 17.84 -19.67
C HIS A 250 4.23 17.83 -19.55
N LEU A 251 4.76 17.26 -18.46
CA LEU A 251 6.20 17.11 -18.25
C LEU A 251 6.88 16.39 -19.43
N VAL A 252 6.35 15.24 -19.84
CA VAL A 252 6.89 14.47 -20.98
C VAL A 252 6.87 15.32 -22.26
N SER A 253 5.82 16.13 -22.44
CA SER A 253 5.70 17.03 -23.60
C SER A 253 6.74 18.16 -23.54
N GLU A 254 6.99 18.73 -22.37
CA GLU A 254 8.02 19.75 -22.18
C GLU A 254 9.43 19.18 -22.44
N LEU A 255 9.72 18.00 -21.89
CA LEU A 255 11.03 17.34 -22.05
C LEU A 255 11.37 16.97 -23.51
N LYS A 256 10.40 16.99 -24.42
CA LYS A 256 10.63 16.81 -25.87
C LYS A 256 11.07 18.09 -26.58
N LYS A 257 10.97 19.26 -25.93
CA LYS A 257 11.39 20.55 -26.50
C LYS A 257 12.89 20.73 -26.33
N SER A 258 13.47 21.55 -27.18
CA SER A 258 14.89 21.96 -27.05
C SER A 258 15.17 22.74 -25.77
N GLU A 259 14.19 23.49 -25.30
CA GLU A 259 14.24 24.29 -24.06
C GLU A 259 12.97 23.98 -23.24
N PRO A 260 13.01 22.97 -22.33
CA PRO A 260 11.89 22.63 -21.50
C PRO A 260 11.55 23.72 -20.48
N ASP A 261 10.29 24.12 -20.38
CA ASP A 261 9.78 25.02 -19.36
C ASP A 261 9.13 24.22 -18.21
N LEU A 262 9.91 23.85 -17.21
CA LEU A 262 9.38 23.13 -16.03
C LEU A 262 8.40 23.98 -15.21
N GLY A 263 8.53 25.31 -15.27
CA GLY A 263 7.61 26.24 -14.59
C GLY A 263 6.17 26.17 -15.11
N SER A 264 5.98 25.75 -16.37
CA SER A 264 4.67 25.57 -16.97
C SER A 264 3.98 24.24 -16.57
N VAL A 265 4.74 23.26 -16.07
CA VAL A 265 4.19 21.94 -15.67
C VAL A 265 3.47 22.06 -14.32
N PRO A 266 2.17 21.79 -14.23
CA PRO A 266 1.45 21.96 -12.98
C PRO A 266 1.77 20.86 -11.95
N ASN A 267 1.52 21.14 -10.68
CA ASN A 267 1.76 20.22 -9.54
C ASN A 267 3.20 19.71 -9.45
N LEU A 268 4.16 20.40 -10.05
CA LEU A 268 5.56 20.04 -10.03
C LEU A 268 6.29 20.73 -8.87
N CYS A 269 7.18 19.98 -8.22
CA CYS A 269 8.20 20.54 -7.34
C CYS A 269 9.56 20.14 -7.91
N TYR A 270 10.40 21.13 -8.21
CA TYR A 270 11.73 20.94 -8.80
C TYR A 270 12.71 21.96 -8.25
N LEU A 271 14.00 21.74 -8.48
CA LEU A 271 15.05 22.65 -8.01
C LEU A 271 15.28 23.79 -9.02
N ASP A 272 14.98 25.02 -8.63
CA ASP A 272 15.36 26.21 -9.38
C ASP A 272 16.36 27.05 -8.58
N ARG A 273 17.51 27.37 -9.18
CA ARG A 273 18.61 28.14 -8.56
C ARG A 273 18.97 27.69 -7.14
N GLY A 274 18.99 26.35 -6.94
CA GLY A 274 19.37 25.73 -5.68
C GLY A 274 18.27 25.73 -4.61
N ARG A 275 17.04 26.05 -4.94
CA ARG A 275 15.88 26.01 -4.03
C ARG A 275 14.72 25.21 -4.62
N PRO A 276 14.03 24.40 -3.80
CA PRO A 276 12.78 23.76 -4.24
C PRO A 276 11.73 24.82 -4.60
N VAL A 277 11.15 24.71 -5.78
CA VAL A 277 10.08 25.57 -6.29
C VAL A 277 8.86 24.74 -6.63
N HIS A 278 7.70 25.19 -6.19
CA HIS A 278 6.41 24.59 -6.50
C HIS A 278 5.70 25.37 -7.59
N THR A 279 5.25 24.68 -8.62
CA THR A 279 4.41 25.26 -9.68
C THR A 279 2.94 25.35 -9.24
N GLY A 280 2.13 26.04 -10.04
CA GLY A 280 0.70 26.17 -9.78
C GLY A 280 -0.03 24.83 -9.73
N GLN A 281 -1.16 24.78 -8.98
CA GLN A 281 -2.00 23.59 -8.90
C GLN A 281 -2.82 23.43 -10.19
N HIS A 282 -2.94 22.19 -10.66
CA HIS A 282 -3.83 21.82 -11.75
C HIS A 282 -5.17 21.36 -11.19
N GLN A 283 -6.26 21.64 -11.92
CA GLN A 283 -7.53 20.97 -11.66
C GLN A 283 -7.37 19.47 -11.98
N PRO A 284 -7.88 18.57 -11.13
CA PRO A 284 -7.83 17.13 -11.39
C PRO A 284 -8.40 16.79 -12.77
N VAL A 285 -7.84 15.78 -13.43
CA VAL A 285 -8.41 15.25 -14.67
C VAL A 285 -9.84 14.82 -14.41
N ILE A 286 -10.76 15.18 -15.31
CA ILE A 286 -12.15 14.73 -15.22
C ILE A 286 -12.13 13.20 -15.25
N VAL A 287 -12.72 12.57 -14.24
CA VAL A 287 -12.59 11.11 -14.05
C VAL A 287 -13.18 10.33 -15.22
N ASN A 288 -14.16 10.90 -15.94
CA ASN A 288 -14.71 10.32 -17.17
C ASN A 288 -13.73 10.30 -18.35
N ASP A 289 -12.67 11.10 -18.30
CA ASP A 289 -11.65 11.15 -19.37
C ASP A 289 -10.49 10.16 -19.12
N LEU A 290 -10.54 9.42 -18.02
CA LEU A 290 -9.55 8.40 -17.70
C LEU A 290 -9.88 7.11 -18.44
N PRO A 291 -8.92 6.47 -19.11
CA PRO A 291 -9.09 5.15 -19.69
C PRO A 291 -9.06 4.03 -18.64
N ALA A 292 -9.42 2.82 -19.04
CA ALA A 292 -9.25 1.62 -18.22
C ALA A 292 -7.77 1.42 -17.84
N PRO A 293 -7.45 0.98 -16.60
CA PRO A 293 -6.07 0.71 -16.19
C PRO A 293 -5.38 -0.33 -17.08
N ASP A 294 -4.21 -0.02 -17.59
CA ASP A 294 -3.39 -0.87 -18.47
C ASP A 294 -2.55 -1.87 -17.68
N TYR A 295 -3.15 -2.95 -17.23
CA TYR A 295 -2.45 -4.04 -16.55
C TYR A 295 -1.59 -4.89 -17.50
N GLY A 296 -1.83 -4.81 -18.82
CA GLY A 296 -1.02 -5.46 -19.84
C GLY A 296 0.43 -4.96 -19.90
N LEU A 297 0.71 -3.82 -19.24
CA LEU A 297 2.06 -3.31 -19.05
C LEU A 297 2.97 -4.28 -18.27
N PHE A 298 2.40 -5.12 -17.41
CA PHE A 298 3.11 -6.08 -16.57
C PHE A 298 2.75 -7.53 -16.91
N SER A 299 3.76 -8.40 -16.86
CA SER A 299 3.52 -9.86 -17.01
C SER A 299 2.96 -10.43 -15.71
N LEU A 300 1.65 -10.64 -15.66
CA LEU A 300 0.95 -11.12 -14.46
C LEU A 300 1.41 -12.51 -13.99
N ASP A 301 2.01 -13.32 -14.88
CA ASP A 301 2.61 -14.62 -14.54
C ASP A 301 3.83 -14.52 -13.61
N ARG A 302 4.37 -13.34 -13.43
CA ARG A 302 5.60 -13.17 -12.65
C ARG A 302 5.35 -13.10 -11.13
N TYR A 303 4.10 -12.87 -10.71
CA TYR A 303 3.72 -12.74 -9.29
C TYR A 303 3.60 -14.10 -8.60
N ILE A 304 3.65 -14.12 -7.25
CA ILE A 304 3.59 -15.37 -6.47
C ILE A 304 2.23 -16.09 -6.52
N VAL A 305 1.20 -15.41 -6.97
CA VAL A 305 -0.15 -15.96 -7.14
C VAL A 305 -0.47 -16.13 -8.63
N ASN A 306 -1.31 -17.09 -8.98
CA ASN A 306 -1.76 -17.29 -10.35
C ASN A 306 -2.94 -16.36 -10.70
N HIS A 307 -3.25 -16.24 -12.00
CA HIS A 307 -4.33 -15.37 -12.50
C HIS A 307 -5.69 -15.66 -11.87
N GLU A 308 -6.02 -16.93 -11.64
CA GLU A 308 -7.32 -17.36 -11.09
C GLU A 308 -7.53 -16.87 -9.65
N THR A 309 -6.44 -16.56 -8.95
CA THR A 309 -6.44 -16.23 -7.53
C THR A 309 -5.82 -14.86 -7.24
N MET A 310 -5.31 -14.19 -8.28
CA MET A 310 -4.83 -12.81 -8.20
C MET A 310 -6.04 -11.86 -8.04
N ALA A 311 -6.03 -11.06 -6.99
CA ALA A 311 -7.03 -10.02 -6.77
C ALA A 311 -6.50 -8.68 -7.32
N LEU A 312 -6.83 -8.33 -8.56
CA LEU A 312 -6.44 -7.03 -9.12
C LEU A 312 -7.17 -5.88 -8.44
N LEU A 313 -6.44 -4.80 -8.23
CA LEU A 313 -7.00 -3.57 -7.70
C LEU A 313 -7.79 -2.84 -8.80
N PHE A 314 -8.94 -2.32 -8.48
CA PHE A 314 -9.73 -1.49 -9.37
C PHE A 314 -10.37 -0.35 -8.58
N ARG A 315 -10.49 0.83 -9.16
CA ARG A 315 -11.10 2.00 -8.53
C ARG A 315 -12.33 2.45 -9.29
N ILE A 316 -13.37 2.77 -8.52
CA ILE A 316 -14.64 3.32 -9.04
C ILE A 316 -14.77 4.83 -8.75
N SER A 317 -13.90 5.38 -7.91
CA SER A 317 -13.97 6.78 -7.51
C SER A 317 -12.60 7.34 -7.09
N ARG A 318 -12.53 8.66 -6.93
CA ARG A 318 -11.42 9.35 -6.26
C ARG A 318 -11.93 10.05 -5.02
N GLY A 319 -11.17 9.90 -3.93
CA GLY A 319 -11.53 10.43 -2.62
C GLY A 319 -12.67 9.68 -1.95
N CYS A 320 -13.09 10.16 -0.79
CA CYS A 320 -14.15 9.57 0.01
C CYS A 320 -15.37 10.48 0.03
N TYR A 321 -16.56 9.96 -0.29
CA TYR A 321 -17.79 10.76 -0.30
C TYR A 321 -18.20 11.31 1.07
N TRP A 322 -17.68 10.75 2.17
CA TRP A 322 -17.95 11.25 3.52
C TRP A 322 -17.11 12.47 3.90
N LYS A 323 -15.78 12.43 3.75
CA LYS A 323 -14.81 13.52 3.97
C LYS A 323 -14.85 14.22 5.35
N ARG A 324 -15.41 13.60 6.40
CA ARG A 324 -15.64 14.28 7.70
C ARG A 324 -14.96 13.62 8.89
N CYS A 325 -14.32 12.46 8.70
CA CYS A 325 -13.67 11.76 9.81
C CYS A 325 -12.52 12.61 10.37
N SER A 326 -12.52 12.84 11.68
CA SER A 326 -11.53 13.70 12.35
C SER A 326 -10.10 13.20 12.25
N PHE A 327 -9.92 11.89 12.11
CA PHE A 327 -8.62 11.23 12.04
C PHE A 327 -8.10 11.04 10.60
N CYS A 328 -8.93 11.28 9.61
CA CYS A 328 -8.58 11.03 8.21
C CYS A 328 -7.93 12.27 7.57
N ARG A 329 -7.03 12.04 6.62
CA ARG A 329 -6.35 13.11 5.86
C ARG A 329 -7.28 13.71 4.80
N THR A 330 -8.30 14.42 5.22
CA THR A 330 -9.33 14.99 4.35
C THR A 330 -8.86 16.23 3.58
N GLU A 331 -7.74 16.84 3.99
CA GLU A 331 -7.19 18.06 3.37
C GLU A 331 -6.27 17.78 2.19
N ILE A 332 -5.88 16.53 1.96
CA ILE A 332 -5.09 16.17 0.78
C ILE A 332 -5.97 16.27 -0.46
N SER A 333 -5.48 16.92 -1.52
CA SER A 333 -6.29 17.31 -2.69
C SER A 333 -6.99 16.12 -3.36
N PHE A 334 -6.31 14.97 -3.51
CA PHE A 334 -6.90 13.77 -4.10
C PHE A 334 -7.92 13.04 -3.18
N ILE A 335 -8.01 13.41 -1.89
CA ILE A 335 -9.04 12.96 -0.95
C ILE A 335 -10.12 14.02 -0.78
N LYS A 336 -9.75 15.30 -0.83
CA LYS A 336 -10.65 16.45 -0.62
C LYS A 336 -11.76 16.53 -1.66
N GLY A 337 -11.43 16.28 -2.93
CA GLY A 337 -12.40 16.20 -4.01
C GLY A 337 -12.95 14.77 -4.15
N HIS A 338 -14.24 14.53 -3.89
CA HIS A 338 -14.85 13.26 -4.26
C HIS A 338 -15.41 13.35 -5.68
N SER A 339 -14.99 12.44 -6.54
CA SER A 339 -15.52 12.30 -7.89
C SER A 339 -15.50 10.84 -8.33
N SER A 340 -16.45 10.48 -9.17
CA SER A 340 -16.49 9.16 -9.80
C SER A 340 -16.90 9.32 -11.25
N PRO A 341 -16.46 8.44 -12.15
CA PRO A 341 -16.96 8.37 -13.51
C PRO A 341 -18.44 7.97 -13.53
N ASP A 342 -19.05 8.08 -14.70
CA ASP A 342 -20.34 7.44 -14.97
C ASP A 342 -20.27 5.94 -14.69
N ALA A 343 -21.30 5.38 -14.07
CA ALA A 343 -21.31 3.99 -13.63
C ALA A 343 -21.19 2.99 -14.79
N GLU A 344 -21.74 3.32 -15.96
CA GLU A 344 -21.61 2.49 -17.17
C GLU A 344 -20.17 2.54 -17.70
N LEU A 345 -19.52 3.70 -17.70
CA LEU A 345 -18.12 3.82 -18.08
C LEU A 345 -17.20 2.99 -17.15
N ILE A 346 -17.45 3.05 -15.84
CA ILE A 346 -16.72 2.22 -14.86
C ILE A 346 -16.89 0.73 -15.18
N PHE A 347 -18.12 0.31 -15.50
CA PHE A 347 -18.38 -1.08 -15.87
C PHE A 347 -17.64 -1.48 -17.16
N GLN A 348 -17.62 -0.63 -18.19
CA GLN A 348 -16.88 -0.89 -19.42
C GLN A 348 -15.36 -1.01 -19.14
N HIS A 349 -14.80 -0.15 -18.31
CA HIS A 349 -13.39 -0.27 -17.89
C HIS A 349 -13.12 -1.56 -17.13
N LEU A 350 -14.00 -1.95 -16.21
CA LEU A 350 -13.89 -3.22 -15.48
C LEU A 350 -13.92 -4.42 -16.44
N LYS A 351 -14.83 -4.39 -17.41
CA LYS A 351 -14.95 -5.42 -18.44
C LYS A 351 -13.65 -5.52 -19.27
N THR A 352 -13.12 -4.38 -19.72
CA THR A 352 -11.84 -4.32 -20.43
C THR A 352 -10.71 -4.96 -19.61
N VAL A 353 -10.58 -4.59 -18.34
CA VAL A 353 -9.53 -5.17 -17.46
C VAL A 353 -9.69 -6.69 -17.32
N ILE A 354 -10.91 -7.19 -17.15
CA ILE A 354 -11.17 -8.62 -17.02
C ILE A 354 -10.82 -9.36 -18.33
N GLU A 355 -11.24 -8.82 -19.48
CA GLU A 355 -11.01 -9.42 -20.80
C GLU A 355 -9.52 -9.45 -21.16
N GLU A 356 -8.79 -8.37 -20.90
CA GLU A 356 -7.36 -8.27 -21.21
C GLU A 356 -6.47 -9.08 -20.27
N THR A 357 -6.84 -9.21 -19.00
CA THR A 357 -5.99 -9.86 -17.99
C THR A 357 -6.38 -11.31 -17.68
N GLY A 358 -7.61 -11.71 -18.00
CA GLY A 358 -8.14 -13.02 -17.64
C GLY A 358 -8.33 -13.24 -16.13
N VAL A 359 -8.23 -12.20 -15.30
CA VAL A 359 -8.41 -12.34 -13.84
C VAL A 359 -9.88 -12.48 -13.49
N SER A 360 -10.14 -13.25 -12.44
CA SER A 360 -11.50 -13.49 -11.93
C SER A 360 -11.75 -12.94 -10.53
N ILE A 361 -10.78 -12.22 -9.93
CA ILE A 361 -10.95 -11.60 -8.62
C ILE A 361 -10.60 -10.12 -8.71
N ILE A 362 -11.52 -9.27 -8.29
CA ILE A 362 -11.38 -7.81 -8.27
C ILE A 362 -11.47 -7.29 -6.83
N HIS A 363 -10.52 -6.45 -6.45
CA HIS A 363 -10.60 -5.68 -5.22
C HIS A 363 -10.87 -4.22 -5.56
N PHE A 364 -12.10 -3.77 -5.33
CA PHE A 364 -12.45 -2.36 -5.41
C PHE A 364 -11.77 -1.61 -4.27
N SER A 365 -10.66 -0.92 -4.60
CA SER A 365 -9.71 -0.35 -3.63
C SER A 365 -10.04 1.08 -3.25
N ASP A 366 -11.30 1.48 -3.39
CA ASP A 366 -11.80 2.78 -2.96
C ASP A 366 -11.78 2.92 -1.43
N ASP A 367 -11.63 4.14 -0.94
CA ASP A 367 -11.73 4.43 0.50
C ASP A 367 -13.14 4.12 1.05
N ALA A 368 -14.16 4.32 0.21
CA ALA A 368 -15.54 3.93 0.46
C ALA A 368 -16.30 3.79 -0.87
N ALA A 369 -16.60 2.57 -1.27
CA ALA A 369 -17.38 2.29 -2.46
C ALA A 369 -18.80 2.91 -2.37
N ILE A 370 -19.24 3.50 -3.46
CA ILE A 370 -20.56 4.16 -3.56
C ILE A 370 -21.61 3.07 -3.83
N PRO A 371 -22.62 2.90 -2.94
CA PRO A 371 -23.60 1.82 -3.09
C PRO A 371 -24.34 1.82 -4.43
N GLU A 372 -24.69 2.99 -4.98
CA GLU A 372 -25.40 3.13 -6.25
C GLU A 372 -24.56 2.68 -7.44
N ILE A 373 -23.28 3.04 -7.46
CA ILE A 373 -22.35 2.62 -8.52
C ILE A 373 -22.13 1.11 -8.45
N MET A 374 -21.93 0.59 -7.26
CA MET A 374 -21.77 -0.86 -7.08
C MET A 374 -23.04 -1.64 -7.44
N GLU A 375 -24.23 -1.07 -7.24
CA GLU A 375 -25.51 -1.63 -7.69
C GLU A 375 -25.55 -1.73 -9.23
N HIS A 376 -25.15 -0.66 -9.92
CA HIS A 376 -25.06 -0.67 -11.38
C HIS A 376 -24.05 -1.74 -11.88
N ILE A 377 -22.84 -1.73 -11.32
CA ILE A 377 -21.79 -2.69 -11.67
C ILE A 377 -22.28 -4.14 -11.45
N ALA A 378 -22.90 -4.41 -10.29
CA ALA A 378 -23.42 -5.74 -9.95
C ALA A 378 -24.52 -6.17 -10.95
N THR A 379 -25.43 -5.26 -11.32
CA THR A 379 -26.45 -5.50 -12.32
C THR A 379 -25.86 -5.86 -13.67
N GLN A 380 -24.85 -5.13 -14.10
CA GLN A 380 -24.18 -5.37 -15.39
C GLN A 380 -23.36 -6.67 -15.39
N ILE A 381 -22.70 -7.02 -14.27
CA ILE A 381 -22.00 -8.30 -14.10
C ILE A 381 -22.98 -9.46 -14.33
N ILE A 382 -24.14 -9.43 -13.69
CA ILE A 382 -25.17 -10.47 -13.82
C ILE A 382 -25.72 -10.51 -15.25
N LYS A 383 -26.14 -9.35 -15.80
CA LYS A 383 -26.70 -9.23 -17.16
C LYS A 383 -25.75 -9.76 -18.23
N ASN A 384 -24.46 -9.48 -18.12
CA ASN A 384 -23.43 -9.91 -19.06
C ASN A 384 -22.85 -11.29 -18.72
N LYS A 385 -23.34 -11.99 -17.67
CA LYS A 385 -22.89 -13.31 -17.23
C LYS A 385 -21.37 -13.38 -16.97
N ILE A 386 -20.81 -12.28 -16.42
CA ILE A 386 -19.38 -12.21 -16.07
C ILE A 386 -19.18 -12.97 -14.77
N SER A 387 -18.28 -13.96 -14.77
CA SER A 387 -17.98 -14.79 -13.60
C SER A 387 -16.75 -14.24 -12.87
N ILE A 388 -16.97 -13.42 -11.85
CA ILE A 388 -15.90 -12.89 -10.99
C ILE A 388 -16.26 -13.00 -9.52
N LYS A 389 -15.23 -12.93 -8.68
CA LYS A 389 -15.37 -12.63 -7.24
C LYS A 389 -14.87 -11.21 -7.00
N TRP A 390 -15.54 -10.49 -6.12
CA TRP A 390 -15.09 -9.16 -5.79
C TRP A 390 -15.21 -8.84 -4.29
N VAL A 391 -14.39 -7.91 -3.83
CA VAL A 391 -14.42 -7.34 -2.50
C VAL A 391 -14.37 -5.82 -2.60
N ALA A 392 -14.95 -5.12 -1.63
CA ALA A 392 -14.94 -3.66 -1.58
C ALA A 392 -14.98 -3.13 -0.14
N ASN A 393 -14.40 -1.95 0.06
CA ASN A 393 -14.56 -1.19 1.28
C ASN A 393 -15.86 -0.39 1.22
N PHE A 394 -16.68 -0.50 2.25
CA PHE A 394 -17.89 0.29 2.42
C PHE A 394 -17.89 1.05 3.75
N ARG A 395 -18.73 2.05 3.84
CA ARG A 395 -19.11 2.65 5.10
C ARG A 395 -20.41 2.02 5.59
N PHE A 396 -20.65 2.09 6.90
CA PHE A 396 -22.01 1.90 7.41
C PHE A 396 -22.92 2.99 6.86
N ASP A 397 -23.95 2.61 6.12
CA ASP A 397 -24.79 3.52 5.36
C ASP A 397 -26.23 2.97 5.25
N ASN A 398 -27.23 3.84 5.34
CA ASN A 398 -28.62 3.45 5.15
C ASN A 398 -28.94 2.93 3.74
N ARG A 399 -28.07 3.23 2.77
CA ARG A 399 -28.16 2.77 1.38
C ARG A 399 -27.78 1.29 1.19
N LEU A 400 -27.17 0.63 2.20
CA LEU A 400 -26.93 -0.82 2.20
C LEU A 400 -28.24 -1.55 2.52
N THR A 401 -29.09 -1.72 1.51
CA THR A 401 -30.40 -2.36 1.63
C THR A 401 -30.32 -3.86 1.34
N THR A 402 -31.33 -4.63 1.79
CA THR A 402 -31.43 -6.07 1.52
C THR A 402 -31.36 -6.39 0.03
N ASP A 403 -32.04 -5.60 -0.82
CA ASP A 403 -32.07 -5.85 -2.27
C ASP A 403 -30.70 -5.61 -2.91
N ARG A 404 -30.01 -4.51 -2.55
CA ARG A 404 -28.63 -4.27 -3.00
C ARG A 404 -27.68 -5.39 -2.58
N LEU A 405 -27.76 -5.82 -1.35
CA LEU A 405 -26.86 -6.87 -0.84
C LEU A 405 -27.13 -8.22 -1.48
N ARG A 406 -28.39 -8.54 -1.80
CA ARG A 406 -28.74 -9.71 -2.61
C ARG A 406 -28.08 -9.61 -3.99
N LEU A 407 -28.25 -8.50 -4.66
CA LEU A 407 -27.64 -8.22 -5.96
C LEU A 407 -26.09 -8.34 -5.91
N TYR A 408 -25.47 -7.77 -4.86
CA TYR A 408 -24.03 -7.90 -4.67
C TYR A 408 -23.61 -9.37 -4.52
N LYS A 409 -24.36 -10.14 -3.73
CA LYS A 409 -24.07 -11.58 -3.56
C LYS A 409 -24.16 -12.34 -4.87
N GLU A 410 -25.22 -12.11 -5.66
CA GLU A 410 -25.46 -12.74 -6.96
C GLU A 410 -24.37 -12.35 -7.98
N SER A 411 -23.86 -11.12 -7.94
CA SER A 411 -22.78 -10.64 -8.82
C SER A 411 -21.37 -11.10 -8.41
N GLY A 412 -21.24 -11.90 -7.33
CA GLY A 412 -19.96 -12.45 -6.88
C GLY A 412 -19.29 -11.71 -5.74
N CYS A 413 -20.00 -10.87 -4.97
CA CYS A 413 -19.44 -10.27 -3.76
C CYS A 413 -18.97 -11.35 -2.79
N HIS A 414 -17.66 -11.42 -2.57
CA HIS A 414 -17.04 -12.41 -1.70
C HIS A 414 -16.98 -11.95 -0.25
N SER A 415 -16.70 -10.67 -0.01
CA SER A 415 -16.73 -10.04 1.31
C SER A 415 -16.85 -8.52 1.24
N ILE A 416 -17.38 -7.93 2.29
CA ILE A 416 -17.49 -6.48 2.50
C ILE A 416 -16.55 -6.09 3.63
N TYR A 417 -15.75 -5.05 3.39
CA TYR A 417 -14.87 -4.44 4.38
C TYR A 417 -15.52 -3.18 4.94
N LEU A 418 -15.67 -3.08 6.25
CA LEU A 418 -16.36 -1.98 6.92
C LEU A 418 -15.46 -1.29 7.93
N GLY A 419 -15.27 0.01 7.76
CA GLY A 419 -14.64 0.85 8.78
C GLY A 419 -15.62 1.09 9.93
N LEU A 420 -15.55 0.30 10.99
CA LEU A 420 -16.35 0.48 12.20
C LEU A 420 -15.67 1.45 13.17
N GLU A 421 -14.40 1.29 13.37
CA GLU A 421 -13.41 2.03 14.16
C GLU A 421 -13.63 1.90 15.68
N SER A 422 -14.86 2.08 16.18
CA SER A 422 -15.24 1.92 17.58
C SER A 422 -16.72 1.49 17.68
N LEU A 423 -17.10 0.90 18.80
CA LEU A 423 -18.50 0.62 19.18
C LEU A 423 -18.93 1.43 20.42
N ASN A 424 -18.10 2.39 20.84
CA ASN A 424 -18.47 3.35 21.85
C ASN A 424 -19.07 4.62 21.20
N PRO A 425 -20.31 5.04 21.56
CA PRO A 425 -21.00 6.17 20.91
C PRO A 425 -20.25 7.50 21.07
N ARG A 426 -19.59 7.74 22.21
CA ARG A 426 -18.82 8.95 22.47
C ARG A 426 -17.61 9.04 21.53
N ILE A 427 -16.86 7.96 21.40
CA ILE A 427 -15.70 7.88 20.52
C ILE A 427 -16.10 8.03 19.06
N LEU A 428 -17.15 7.35 18.60
CA LEU A 428 -17.68 7.50 17.23
C LEU A 428 -18.10 8.95 16.92
N LYS A 429 -18.66 9.67 17.90
CA LYS A 429 -19.01 11.09 17.74
C LYS A 429 -17.75 11.95 17.61
N LEU A 430 -16.71 11.72 18.42
CA LEU A 430 -15.43 12.42 18.30
C LEU A 430 -14.73 12.13 16.97
N MET A 431 -14.79 10.90 16.50
CA MET A 431 -14.28 10.49 15.18
C MET A 431 -15.02 11.13 14.01
N ASN A 432 -16.19 11.74 14.25
CA ASN A 432 -17.06 12.35 13.25
C ASN A 432 -17.37 11.40 12.07
N LYS A 433 -17.53 10.12 12.40
CA LYS A 433 -17.71 9.09 11.37
C LYS A 433 -19.13 9.03 10.82
N GLY A 434 -20.11 9.61 11.54
CA GLY A 434 -21.52 9.66 11.13
C GLY A 434 -22.22 8.30 11.17
N ILE A 435 -21.76 7.40 12.03
CA ILE A 435 -22.38 6.10 12.28
C ILE A 435 -22.90 6.03 13.73
N THR A 436 -24.01 5.34 13.92
CA THR A 436 -24.65 5.10 15.21
C THR A 436 -24.76 3.60 15.48
N GLU A 437 -24.96 3.23 16.73
CA GLU A 437 -25.13 1.81 17.12
C GLU A 437 -26.32 1.16 16.39
N ASP A 438 -27.42 1.90 16.21
CA ASP A 438 -28.60 1.43 15.46
C ASP A 438 -28.26 1.16 13.98
N LEU A 439 -27.51 2.08 13.34
CA LEU A 439 -27.08 1.91 11.96
C LEU A 439 -26.12 0.72 11.81
N VAL A 440 -25.20 0.54 12.75
CA VAL A 440 -24.28 -0.61 12.79
C VAL A 440 -25.08 -1.91 12.90
N THR A 441 -25.98 -1.99 13.87
CA THR A 441 -26.83 -3.17 14.10
C THR A 441 -27.68 -3.51 12.88
N LYS A 442 -28.33 -2.48 12.29
CA LYS A 442 -29.12 -2.64 11.07
C LYS A 442 -28.28 -3.17 9.90
N ASN A 443 -27.13 -2.54 9.62
CA ASN A 443 -26.31 -2.96 8.49
C ASN A 443 -25.73 -4.36 8.68
N ILE A 444 -25.21 -4.69 9.87
CA ILE A 444 -24.68 -6.02 10.16
C ILE A 444 -25.76 -7.07 9.94
N LYS A 445 -26.99 -6.83 10.41
CA LYS A 445 -28.11 -7.74 10.22
C LYS A 445 -28.40 -8.00 8.74
N VAL A 446 -28.63 -6.94 7.94
CA VAL A 446 -28.96 -7.12 6.52
C VAL A 446 -27.81 -7.72 5.70
N ILE A 447 -26.56 -7.39 6.02
CA ILE A 447 -25.40 -8.02 5.37
C ILE A 447 -25.31 -9.50 5.74
N LYS A 448 -25.51 -9.84 7.00
CA LYS A 448 -25.53 -11.24 7.45
C LYS A 448 -26.62 -12.05 6.74
N GLU A 449 -27.82 -11.50 6.62
CA GLU A 449 -28.97 -12.13 5.93
C GLU A 449 -28.68 -12.38 4.44
N SER A 450 -27.85 -11.53 3.80
CA SER A 450 -27.40 -11.74 2.41
C SER A 450 -26.34 -12.85 2.25
N GLY A 451 -25.77 -13.35 3.35
CA GLY A 451 -24.71 -14.34 3.33
C GLY A 451 -23.35 -13.81 2.86
N ILE A 452 -23.13 -12.48 2.89
CA ILE A 452 -21.85 -11.85 2.56
C ILE A 452 -21.00 -11.76 3.83
N PRO A 453 -19.77 -12.28 3.85
CA PRO A 453 -18.87 -12.15 4.99
C PRO A 453 -18.45 -10.69 5.23
N ILE A 454 -18.38 -10.27 6.50
CA ILE A 454 -17.95 -8.95 6.93
C ILE A 454 -16.52 -9.02 7.49
N VAL A 455 -15.67 -8.09 7.05
CA VAL A 455 -14.37 -7.75 7.68
C VAL A 455 -14.50 -6.36 8.29
N ALA A 456 -14.27 -6.21 9.59
CA ALA A 456 -14.39 -4.93 10.28
C ALA A 456 -13.01 -4.37 10.65
N TYR A 457 -12.81 -3.06 10.46
CA TYR A 457 -11.65 -2.32 10.94
C TYR A 457 -11.99 -1.62 12.25
N MET A 458 -11.06 -1.70 13.22
CA MET A 458 -11.17 -1.12 14.54
C MET A 458 -9.92 -0.32 14.89
N ILE A 459 -10.10 0.76 15.66
CA ILE A 459 -9.02 1.62 16.16
C ILE A 459 -9.10 1.60 17.69
N VAL A 460 -7.94 1.45 18.34
CA VAL A 460 -7.78 1.51 19.80
C VAL A 460 -6.86 2.66 20.16
N GLY A 461 -7.16 3.39 21.23
CA GLY A 461 -6.35 4.50 21.71
C GLY A 461 -6.64 5.81 20.97
N PHE A 462 -7.88 6.00 20.51
CA PHE A 462 -8.30 7.32 20.03
C PHE A 462 -8.20 8.33 21.18
N PRO A 463 -7.80 9.60 20.93
CA PRO A 463 -7.66 10.60 21.99
C PRO A 463 -8.88 10.65 22.90
N THR A 464 -8.64 10.68 24.21
CA THR A 464 -9.63 10.60 25.30
C THR A 464 -10.34 9.27 25.50
N GLU A 465 -10.09 8.25 24.65
CA GLU A 465 -10.65 6.92 24.87
C GLU A 465 -10.08 6.30 26.15
N THR A 466 -10.95 5.85 27.05
CA THR A 466 -10.55 5.14 28.28
C THR A 466 -10.38 3.64 28.01
N GLU A 467 -9.68 2.95 28.92
CA GLU A 467 -9.56 1.49 28.85
C GLU A 467 -10.92 0.80 28.87
N ASP A 468 -11.83 1.28 29.72
CA ASP A 468 -13.18 0.70 29.85
C ASP A 468 -13.99 0.83 28.55
N GLU A 469 -13.90 1.98 27.87
CA GLU A 469 -14.57 2.22 26.59
C GLU A 469 -13.99 1.34 25.47
N ALA A 470 -12.67 1.15 25.45
CA ALA A 470 -12.03 0.25 24.49
C ALA A 470 -12.43 -1.21 24.75
N ARG A 471 -12.47 -1.64 26.02
CA ARG A 471 -12.92 -2.99 26.40
C ARG A 471 -14.42 -3.20 26.12
N GLU A 472 -15.26 -2.21 26.35
CA GLU A 472 -16.68 -2.26 25.96
C GLU A 472 -16.82 -2.49 24.44
N SER A 473 -16.12 -1.69 23.63
CA SER A 473 -16.09 -1.86 22.17
C SER A 473 -15.58 -3.23 21.77
N PHE A 474 -14.54 -3.73 22.41
CA PHE A 474 -14.01 -5.08 22.17
C PHE A 474 -15.02 -6.17 22.51
N ASN A 475 -15.66 -6.10 23.69
CA ASN A 475 -16.63 -7.10 24.13
C ASN A 475 -17.81 -7.19 23.16
N LYS A 476 -18.34 -6.06 22.70
CA LYS A 476 -19.39 -6.03 21.65
C LYS A 476 -18.88 -6.69 20.35
N MET A 477 -17.65 -6.39 19.92
CA MET A 477 -17.05 -7.00 18.74
C MET A 477 -16.82 -8.51 18.93
N TYR A 478 -16.36 -8.93 20.10
CA TYR A 478 -16.14 -10.33 20.43
C TYR A 478 -17.45 -11.14 20.34
N GLU A 479 -18.55 -10.62 20.89
CA GLU A 479 -19.87 -11.24 20.76
C GLU A 479 -20.35 -11.28 19.29
N MET A 480 -20.12 -10.24 18.49
CA MET A 480 -20.42 -10.26 17.07
C MET A 480 -19.63 -11.35 16.32
N ARG A 481 -18.35 -11.55 16.67
CA ARG A 481 -17.54 -12.64 16.12
C ARG A 481 -18.08 -14.01 16.54
N LYS A 482 -18.33 -14.20 17.83
CA LYS A 482 -18.86 -15.44 18.41
C LYS A 482 -20.18 -15.86 17.77
N ASN A 483 -21.04 -14.90 17.48
CA ASN A 483 -22.32 -15.11 16.80
C ASN A 483 -22.21 -15.16 15.26
N ASN A 484 -21.00 -15.24 14.72
CA ASN A 484 -20.73 -15.26 13.27
C ASN A 484 -21.35 -14.08 12.50
N LEU A 485 -21.54 -12.93 13.14
CA LEU A 485 -22.01 -11.70 12.48
C LEU A 485 -20.88 -11.02 11.70
N ILE A 486 -19.66 -11.12 12.21
CA ILE A 486 -18.44 -10.60 11.59
C ILE A 486 -17.47 -11.76 11.38
N LYS A 487 -16.90 -11.88 10.18
CA LYS A 487 -15.96 -12.95 9.81
C LYS A 487 -14.55 -12.70 10.33
N LYS A 488 -14.10 -11.43 10.29
CA LYS A 488 -12.74 -11.03 10.68
C LYS A 488 -12.75 -9.60 11.21
N CYS A 489 -11.91 -9.34 12.22
CA CYS A 489 -11.59 -7.98 12.69
C CYS A 489 -10.11 -7.67 12.47
N VAL A 490 -9.84 -6.43 12.12
CA VAL A 490 -8.49 -5.87 12.01
C VAL A 490 -8.40 -4.70 12.96
N TYR A 491 -7.56 -4.83 13.98
CA TYR A 491 -7.32 -3.78 14.98
C TYR A 491 -6.05 -3.00 14.67
N ASN A 492 -6.13 -1.69 14.81
CA ASN A 492 -4.98 -0.78 14.70
C ASN A 492 -4.92 0.12 15.93
N VAL A 493 -3.71 0.49 16.35
CA VAL A 493 -3.51 1.54 17.35
C VAL A 493 -3.57 2.88 16.65
N PHE A 494 -4.26 3.84 17.25
CA PHE A 494 -4.42 5.19 16.71
C PHE A 494 -3.08 5.90 16.49
N GLU A 495 -2.96 6.61 15.39
CA GLU A 495 -1.86 7.55 15.09
C GLU A 495 -2.43 8.85 14.53
N VAL A 496 -1.83 9.97 14.92
CA VAL A 496 -2.24 11.29 14.41
C VAL A 496 -1.65 11.48 13.02
N ALA A 497 -2.50 11.52 12.02
CA ALA A 497 -2.09 11.85 10.66
C ALA A 497 -1.86 13.37 10.53
N SER A 498 -0.70 13.80 10.06
CA SER A 498 -0.22 15.19 10.10
C SER A 498 -1.16 16.23 9.48
N SER A 499 -1.94 15.87 8.48
CA SER A 499 -2.90 16.77 7.80
C SER A 499 -4.36 16.44 8.10
N SER A 500 -4.62 15.69 9.18
CA SER A 500 -5.99 15.39 9.60
C SER A 500 -6.61 16.53 10.42
N PRO A 501 -7.95 16.66 10.48
CA PRO A 501 -8.61 17.65 11.35
C PRO A 501 -8.16 17.59 12.80
N ILE A 502 -7.86 16.39 13.32
CA ILE A 502 -7.35 16.19 14.67
C ILE A 502 -5.93 16.73 14.86
N ALA A 503 -5.08 16.70 13.82
CA ALA A 503 -3.75 17.31 13.88
C ALA A 503 -3.80 18.83 13.74
N LEU A 504 -4.76 19.36 12.98
CA LEU A 504 -4.94 20.79 12.73
C LEU A 504 -5.62 21.54 13.89
N SER A 505 -6.36 20.83 14.74
CA SER A 505 -7.06 21.40 15.90
C SER A 505 -7.04 20.40 17.07
N PRO A 506 -5.87 20.04 17.60
CA PRO A 506 -5.71 18.95 18.56
C PRO A 506 -6.48 19.17 19.86
N GLU A 507 -6.60 20.41 20.30
CA GLU A 507 -7.30 20.80 21.53
C GLU A 507 -8.80 20.42 21.51
N LYS A 508 -9.45 20.43 20.33
CA LYS A 508 -10.86 20.02 20.17
C LYS A 508 -11.08 18.54 20.45
N TYR A 509 -10.04 17.76 20.41
CA TYR A 509 -10.05 16.31 20.61
C TYR A 509 -9.35 15.88 21.90
N GLY A 510 -9.06 16.83 22.79
CA GLY A 510 -8.41 16.58 24.07
C GLY A 510 -6.92 16.20 23.95
N ILE A 511 -6.29 16.51 22.82
CA ILE A 511 -4.84 16.36 22.65
C ILE A 511 -4.14 17.61 23.20
N LYS A 512 -3.23 17.42 24.16
CA LYS A 512 -2.45 18.47 24.84
C LYS A 512 -1.18 18.82 24.07
N SER A 513 -0.55 17.79 23.49
CA SER A 513 0.66 17.95 22.68
C SER A 513 0.79 16.84 21.65
N ILE A 514 1.40 17.14 20.51
CA ILE A 514 1.81 16.18 19.50
C ILE A 514 3.31 16.32 19.32
N ALA A 515 4.07 15.24 19.57
CA ALA A 515 5.50 15.24 19.39
C ALA A 515 5.86 14.58 18.06
N TYR A 516 6.52 15.33 17.21
CA TYR A 516 7.14 14.82 15.99
C TYR A 516 8.63 14.57 16.23
N ASP A 517 9.17 13.55 15.58
CA ASP A 517 10.61 13.30 15.61
C ASP A 517 11.31 14.43 14.85
N GLN A 518 12.17 15.18 15.54
CA GLN A 518 12.85 16.36 14.99
C GLN A 518 13.83 16.04 13.84
N GLU A 519 14.27 14.77 13.75
CA GLU A 519 15.07 14.32 12.61
C GLU A 519 14.22 13.97 11.37
N CYS A 520 12.88 14.00 11.51
CA CYS A 520 11.94 13.72 10.43
C CYS A 520 11.36 15.01 9.88
N ASP A 521 11.93 15.48 8.78
CA ASP A 521 11.50 16.68 8.02
C ASP A 521 10.39 16.40 7.01
N LEU A 522 10.12 15.13 6.71
CA LEU A 522 9.01 14.71 5.85
C LEU A 522 7.81 14.36 6.72
N LEU A 523 6.81 15.18 6.80
CA LEU A 523 5.57 15.12 7.58
C LEU A 523 5.13 13.69 8.05
N PRO A 524 5.75 13.07 9.07
CA PRO A 524 5.38 11.72 9.49
C PRO A 524 4.03 11.70 10.20
N PRO A 525 3.30 10.56 10.20
CA PRO A 525 2.25 10.37 11.17
C PRO A 525 2.85 10.34 12.57
N SER A 526 2.21 10.97 13.56
CA SER A 526 2.70 10.93 14.93
C SER A 526 1.99 9.87 15.75
N SER A 527 2.80 8.99 16.32
CA SER A 527 2.37 8.05 17.36
C SER A 527 2.60 8.58 18.78
N LYS A 528 3.28 9.72 18.88
CA LYS A 528 3.61 10.36 20.17
C LYS A 528 2.74 11.60 20.36
N PHE A 529 1.71 11.48 21.15
CA PHE A 529 0.84 12.58 21.55
C PHE A 529 0.41 12.38 23.00
N GLU A 530 0.14 13.48 23.69
CA GLU A 530 -0.44 13.47 25.03
C GLU A 530 -1.91 13.87 24.92
N ALA A 531 -2.77 13.05 25.50
CA ALA A 531 -4.21 13.29 25.60
C ALA A 531 -4.71 12.71 26.92
N ASP A 532 -5.89 13.14 27.36
CA ASP A 532 -6.60 12.41 28.41
C ASP A 532 -7.04 11.04 27.88
N GLY A 533 -7.17 10.03 28.75
CA GLY A 533 -7.50 8.66 28.36
C GLY A 533 -6.30 7.71 28.43
N MET A 534 -6.24 6.73 27.54
CA MET A 534 -5.19 5.71 27.55
C MET A 534 -3.87 6.24 27.01
N SER A 535 -2.75 5.80 27.60
CA SER A 535 -1.44 5.95 26.97
C SER A 535 -1.31 5.05 25.72
N ARG A 536 -0.37 5.39 24.84
CA ARG A 536 -0.09 4.57 23.66
C ARG A 536 0.36 3.15 24.02
N GLU A 537 1.18 3.01 25.07
CA GLU A 537 1.65 1.72 25.55
C GLU A 537 0.48 0.85 25.98
N LYS A 538 -0.49 1.43 26.69
CA LYS A 538 -1.70 0.75 27.12
C LYS A 538 -2.57 0.37 25.93
N ALA A 539 -2.78 1.30 24.99
CA ALA A 539 -3.54 1.04 23.75
C ALA A 539 -2.89 -0.09 22.93
N THR A 540 -1.55 -0.11 22.84
CA THR A 540 -0.81 -1.16 22.14
C THR A 540 -0.97 -2.52 22.84
N ALA A 541 -0.86 -2.54 24.18
CA ALA A 541 -1.06 -3.77 24.96
C ALA A 541 -2.48 -4.33 24.78
N LEU A 542 -3.49 -3.46 24.86
CA LEU A 542 -4.89 -3.85 24.62
C LEU A 542 -5.15 -4.32 23.19
N CYS A 543 -4.59 -3.63 22.22
CA CYS A 543 -4.72 -4.03 20.80
C CYS A 543 -4.17 -5.45 20.59
N ASN A 544 -2.99 -5.76 21.16
CA ASN A 544 -2.40 -7.11 21.08
C ASN A 544 -3.24 -8.15 21.83
N GLU A 545 -3.76 -7.81 23.03
CA GLU A 545 -4.69 -8.66 23.80
C GLU A 545 -5.94 -8.99 22.96
N PHE A 546 -6.54 -7.99 22.34
CA PHE A 546 -7.74 -8.14 21.51
C PHE A 546 -7.49 -9.01 20.27
N ILE A 547 -6.38 -8.79 19.57
CA ILE A 547 -5.98 -9.61 18.43
C ILE A 547 -5.79 -11.06 18.87
N HIS A 548 -5.05 -11.27 19.96
CA HIS A 548 -4.82 -12.63 20.48
C HIS A 548 -6.11 -13.34 20.86
N ALA A 549 -7.02 -12.67 21.56
CA ALA A 549 -8.32 -13.25 21.94
C ALA A 549 -9.17 -13.65 20.72
N LEU A 550 -9.16 -12.82 19.66
CA LEU A 550 -9.89 -13.13 18.42
C LEU A 550 -9.24 -14.26 17.61
N ASP A 551 -7.92 -14.39 17.63
CA ASP A 551 -7.19 -15.47 16.95
C ASP A 551 -7.42 -16.84 17.60
N GLN A 552 -7.78 -16.88 18.90
CA GLN A 552 -8.19 -18.10 19.60
C GLN A 552 -9.60 -18.57 19.21
N MET A 553 -10.40 -17.72 18.57
CA MET A 553 -11.74 -18.08 18.08
C MET A 553 -11.59 -18.81 16.74
N LYS A 554 -11.55 -20.14 16.78
CA LYS A 554 -11.51 -21.01 15.59
C LYS A 554 -12.82 -21.07 14.82
#